data_874d98f7684dc2559cebb00a5d9343d4
#
_entry.id   874d98f7684dc2559cebb00a5d9343d4
#
_cell.length_a   1.000
_cell.length_b   1.000
_cell.length_c   1.000
_cell.angle_alpha   90.00
_cell.angle_beta   90.00
_cell.angle_gamma   90.00
#
_symmetry.space_group_name_H-M   'P 1'
#
loop_
_entity.id
_entity.type
_entity.pdbx_description
1 polymer ?
#
loop_
_entity_poly.entity_id
_entity_poly.type
_entity_poly.pdbx_seq_one_letter_code
_entity_poly.pdbx_strand_id
1 'polypeptide(L)'
;LIGQEYQPSTISRYDNCYESLKTVVKEFYKKEDITFYELNGEFIDTFEMHLRTERKLSQNTLTKYMSCFRKVLGIARDNGWLNFDPLVGKRKRLFKKEETCPTFLTLDELQRIMEKEFSTARLNHVKDFFLFCCFTGLSYIDVSTLRPIHLYRDNNGKLWIHKSRVKITTNKETCTSNVPLLPPCLPIPSNQKMNEYLKEIATLCDIKKHLTVHVSRHTFATTVTLANHVAIQNVSKMLGHSSTRMTQHYARVLDNSIMEDMKEVAGVFR
;
A
#
# COMPACT_ATOMS: atom_id res chain seq x y z
N LEU A 1 2.34 -23.46 -10.05
CA LEU A 1 2.19 -22.69 -8.80
C LEU A 1 1.96 -21.20 -9.02
N ILE A 2 2.44 -20.61 -10.15
CA ILE A 2 2.17 -19.20 -10.52
C ILE A 2 0.68 -19.07 -10.86
N GLY A 3 0.00 -18.11 -10.23
CA GLY A 3 -1.44 -17.89 -10.40
C GLY A 3 -2.34 -18.70 -9.47
N GLN A 4 -1.84 -19.76 -8.84
CA GLN A 4 -2.56 -20.55 -7.84
C GLN A 4 -2.11 -20.20 -6.41
N GLU A 5 -0.80 -20.27 -6.13
CA GLU A 5 -0.23 -20.00 -4.80
C GLU A 5 0.48 -18.65 -4.72
N TYR A 6 1.06 -18.19 -5.83
CA TYR A 6 1.83 -16.94 -5.87
C TYR A 6 1.32 -15.98 -6.93
N GLN A 7 1.12 -14.74 -6.53
CA GLN A 7 0.84 -13.64 -7.45
C GLN A 7 2.06 -13.31 -8.31
N PRO A 8 1.91 -12.92 -9.59
CA PRO A 8 3.03 -12.54 -10.46
C PRO A 8 3.95 -11.49 -9.83
N SER A 9 3.39 -10.50 -9.12
CA SER A 9 4.15 -9.47 -8.41
C SER A 9 5.01 -10.02 -7.26
N THR A 10 4.69 -11.19 -6.73
CA THR A 10 5.49 -11.88 -5.72
C THR A 10 6.71 -12.53 -6.38
N ILE A 11 6.51 -13.17 -7.52
CA ILE A 11 7.61 -13.76 -8.31
C ILE A 11 8.61 -12.67 -8.72
N SER A 12 8.15 -11.58 -9.36
CA SER A 12 9.02 -10.47 -9.74
C SER A 12 9.87 -9.92 -8.57
N ARG A 13 9.36 -10.02 -7.35
CA ARG A 13 10.13 -9.64 -6.15
C ARG A 13 11.27 -10.61 -5.85
N TYR A 14 11.06 -11.91 -6.05
CA TYR A 14 12.12 -12.90 -5.92
C TYR A 14 13.14 -12.75 -7.03
N ASP A 15 12.71 -12.51 -8.28
CA ASP A 15 13.60 -12.27 -9.42
C ASP A 15 14.50 -11.06 -9.17
N ASN A 16 13.95 -9.94 -8.70
CA ASN A 16 14.73 -8.75 -8.35
C ASN A 16 15.74 -9.01 -7.21
N CYS A 17 15.38 -9.83 -6.23
CA CYS A 17 16.29 -10.24 -5.16
C CYS A 17 17.41 -11.12 -5.71
N TYR A 18 17.08 -12.09 -6.55
CA TYR A 18 18.03 -13.00 -7.20
C TYR A 18 19.03 -12.24 -8.07
N GLU A 19 18.58 -11.34 -8.93
CA GLU A 19 19.47 -10.53 -9.77
C GLU A 19 20.43 -9.66 -8.93
N SER A 20 19.97 -9.14 -7.79
CA SER A 20 20.85 -8.40 -6.88
C SER A 20 21.89 -9.30 -6.20
N LEU A 21 21.52 -10.54 -5.82
CA LEU A 21 22.45 -11.54 -5.27
C LEU A 21 23.48 -11.94 -6.32
N LYS A 22 23.05 -12.21 -7.56
CA LYS A 22 23.91 -12.55 -8.68
C LYS A 22 24.94 -11.43 -8.97
N THR A 23 24.52 -10.17 -8.91
CA THR A 23 25.41 -9.01 -9.05
C THR A 23 26.49 -9.04 -7.97
N VAL A 24 26.12 -9.26 -6.70
CA VAL A 24 27.08 -9.33 -5.59
C VAL A 24 28.08 -10.47 -5.79
N VAL A 25 27.63 -11.66 -6.17
CA VAL A 25 28.50 -12.82 -6.42
C VAL A 25 29.51 -12.48 -7.52
N LYS A 26 29.05 -11.86 -8.61
CA LYS A 26 29.91 -11.53 -9.75
C LYS A 26 30.88 -10.38 -9.44
N GLU A 27 30.44 -9.33 -8.80
CA GLU A 27 31.24 -8.11 -8.59
C GLU A 27 32.20 -8.24 -7.41
N PHE A 28 31.76 -8.81 -6.30
CA PHE A 28 32.57 -8.86 -5.07
C PHE A 28 33.34 -10.17 -4.95
N TYR A 29 32.74 -11.30 -5.34
CA TYR A 29 33.38 -12.60 -5.23
C TYR A 29 34.07 -13.05 -6.53
N LYS A 30 33.85 -12.34 -7.67
CA LYS A 30 34.42 -12.66 -8.99
C LYS A 30 34.12 -14.10 -9.44
N LYS A 31 32.93 -14.59 -9.10
CA LYS A 31 32.45 -15.95 -9.41
C LYS A 31 31.13 -15.87 -10.18
N GLU A 32 30.81 -16.95 -10.90
CA GLU A 32 29.49 -17.10 -11.53
C GLU A 32 28.46 -17.64 -10.55
N ASP A 33 28.90 -18.45 -9.57
CA ASP A 33 28.07 -19.01 -8.50
C ASP A 33 28.89 -19.23 -7.22
N ILE A 34 28.20 -19.40 -6.09
CA ILE A 34 28.80 -19.64 -4.78
C ILE A 34 28.17 -20.87 -4.10
N THR A 35 28.96 -21.52 -3.26
CA THR A 35 28.48 -22.65 -2.45
C THR A 35 27.66 -22.17 -1.25
N PHE A 36 26.85 -23.06 -0.66
CA PHE A 36 26.13 -22.76 0.57
C PHE A 36 27.05 -22.39 1.74
N TYR A 37 28.28 -22.88 1.79
CA TYR A 37 29.26 -22.53 2.82
C TYR A 37 29.72 -21.08 2.73
N GLU A 38 29.72 -20.50 1.55
CA GLU A 38 30.09 -19.10 1.31
C GLU A 38 28.95 -18.12 1.66
N LEU A 39 27.71 -18.61 1.84
CA LEU A 39 26.58 -17.83 2.34
C LEU A 39 26.68 -17.54 3.84
N ASN A 40 27.84 -17.12 4.30
CA ASN A 40 28.13 -16.82 5.70
C ASN A 40 27.71 -15.40 6.10
N GLY A 41 28.03 -14.98 7.33
CA GLY A 41 27.70 -13.65 7.83
C GLY A 41 28.35 -12.51 7.03
N GLU A 42 29.55 -12.71 6.49
CA GLU A 42 30.27 -11.72 5.66
C GLU A 42 29.52 -11.51 4.33
N PHE A 43 29.04 -12.58 3.70
CA PHE A 43 28.22 -12.48 2.51
C PHE A 43 26.96 -11.64 2.75
N ILE A 44 26.31 -11.83 3.90
CA ILE A 44 25.11 -11.04 4.28
C ILE A 44 25.45 -9.56 4.42
N ASP A 45 26.59 -9.22 5.02
CA ASP A 45 27.03 -7.83 5.17
C ASP A 45 27.36 -7.19 3.82
N THR A 46 28.05 -7.93 2.95
CA THR A 46 28.36 -7.48 1.57
C THR A 46 27.08 -7.25 0.76
N PHE A 47 26.10 -8.16 0.87
CA PHE A 47 24.82 -8.01 0.20
C PHE A 47 24.03 -6.80 0.74
N GLU A 48 23.99 -6.62 2.08
CA GLU A 48 23.38 -5.43 2.68
C GLU A 48 24.06 -4.15 2.19
N MET A 49 25.38 -4.11 2.19
CA MET A 49 26.17 -2.97 1.70
C MET A 49 25.80 -2.64 0.25
N HIS A 50 25.82 -3.62 -0.65
CA HIS A 50 25.43 -3.43 -2.05
C HIS A 50 24.02 -2.85 -2.19
N LEU A 51 23.04 -3.37 -1.43
CA LEU A 51 21.67 -2.87 -1.47
C LEU A 51 21.55 -1.42 -0.99
N ARG A 52 22.39 -1.00 -0.02
CA ARG A 52 22.39 0.35 0.55
C ARG A 52 23.16 1.35 -0.33
N THR A 53 24.36 0.98 -0.78
CA THR A 53 25.27 1.91 -1.46
C THR A 53 25.03 1.97 -2.97
N GLU A 54 25.03 0.82 -3.64
CA GLU A 54 24.88 0.74 -5.10
C GLU A 54 23.40 0.90 -5.52
N ARG A 55 22.50 0.15 -4.86
CA ARG A 55 21.08 0.20 -5.17
C ARG A 55 20.33 1.35 -4.45
N LYS A 56 20.97 2.01 -3.48
CA LYS A 56 20.44 3.14 -2.69
C LYS A 56 19.03 2.88 -2.14
N LEU A 57 18.79 1.65 -1.68
CA LEU A 57 17.46 1.24 -1.20
C LEU A 57 17.18 1.80 0.21
N SER A 58 15.96 2.27 0.42
CA SER A 58 15.46 2.62 1.76
C SER A 58 15.39 1.39 2.66
N GLN A 59 15.44 1.59 3.98
CA GLN A 59 15.39 0.52 4.98
C GLN A 59 14.21 -0.43 4.77
N ASN A 60 13.03 0.10 4.51
CA ASN A 60 11.84 -0.74 4.29
C ASN A 60 11.92 -1.57 3.01
N THR A 61 12.58 -1.07 1.97
CA THR A 61 12.80 -1.82 0.73
C THR A 61 13.87 -2.89 0.94
N LEU A 62 14.99 -2.54 1.61
CA LEU A 62 16.02 -3.51 2.01
C LEU A 62 15.41 -4.67 2.82
N THR A 63 14.56 -4.36 3.81
CA THR A 63 13.86 -5.38 4.60
C THR A 63 13.03 -6.34 3.72
N LYS A 64 12.44 -5.86 2.61
CA LYS A 64 11.71 -6.73 1.67
C LYS A 64 12.66 -7.68 0.93
N TYR A 65 13.81 -7.19 0.44
CA TYR A 65 14.85 -8.02 -0.20
C TYR A 65 15.37 -9.09 0.77
N MET A 66 15.76 -8.66 1.97
CA MET A 66 16.23 -9.59 3.03
C MET A 66 15.14 -10.60 3.44
N SER A 67 13.87 -10.24 3.40
CA SER A 67 12.77 -11.17 3.69
C SER A 67 12.61 -12.22 2.59
N CYS A 68 12.80 -11.87 1.32
CA CYS A 68 12.82 -12.84 0.23
C CYS A 68 14.02 -13.79 0.38
N PHE A 69 15.19 -13.25 0.61
CA PHE A 69 16.41 -14.05 0.80
C PHE A 69 16.29 -14.98 2.01
N ARG A 70 15.83 -14.47 3.17
CA ARG A 70 15.60 -15.31 4.36
C ARG A 70 14.66 -16.47 4.08
N LYS A 71 13.63 -16.31 3.26
CA LYS A 71 12.72 -17.40 2.92
C LYS A 71 13.43 -18.48 2.10
N VAL A 72 14.29 -18.08 1.17
CA VAL A 72 15.11 -19.02 0.38
C VAL A 72 16.11 -19.76 1.28
N LEU A 73 16.80 -19.05 2.17
CA LEU A 73 17.69 -19.67 3.17
C LEU A 73 16.94 -20.66 4.09
N GLY A 74 15.69 -20.34 4.45
CA GLY A 74 14.81 -21.24 5.20
C GLY A 74 14.57 -22.55 4.45
N ILE A 75 14.20 -22.46 3.16
CA ILE A 75 14.00 -23.64 2.30
C ILE A 75 15.31 -24.46 2.19
N ALA A 76 16.46 -23.82 2.04
CA ALA A 76 17.75 -24.51 1.97
C ALA A 76 18.07 -25.26 3.28
N ARG A 77 17.73 -24.69 4.43
CA ARG A 77 17.89 -25.34 5.73
C ARG A 77 16.92 -26.51 5.92
N ASP A 78 15.66 -26.32 5.56
CA ASP A 78 14.62 -27.36 5.68
C ASP A 78 14.93 -28.58 4.80
N ASN A 79 15.65 -28.39 3.68
CA ASN A 79 16.14 -29.46 2.81
C ASN A 79 17.54 -29.99 3.22
N GLY A 80 18.15 -29.51 4.31
CA GLY A 80 19.46 -29.95 4.77
C GLY A 80 20.65 -29.47 3.91
N TRP A 81 20.43 -28.55 2.96
CA TRP A 81 21.51 -28.00 2.11
C TRP A 81 22.35 -26.95 2.83
N LEU A 82 21.80 -26.34 3.89
CA LEU A 82 22.44 -25.34 4.72
C LEU A 82 22.27 -25.68 6.19
N ASN A 83 23.36 -25.98 6.89
CA ASN A 83 23.38 -26.49 8.29
C ASN A 83 23.48 -25.36 9.34
N PHE A 84 23.57 -24.10 8.92
CA PHE A 84 23.69 -22.94 9.80
C PHE A 84 22.76 -21.82 9.34
N ASP A 85 22.60 -20.80 10.17
CA ASP A 85 21.81 -19.60 9.83
C ASP A 85 22.74 -18.39 9.64
N PRO A 86 23.00 -17.94 8.40
CA PRO A 86 23.86 -16.79 8.14
C PRO A 86 23.34 -15.46 8.69
N LEU A 87 22.04 -15.40 9.10
CA LEU A 87 21.40 -14.21 9.63
C LEU A 87 21.51 -14.09 11.17
N VAL A 88 22.21 -15.01 11.82
CA VAL A 88 22.43 -14.95 13.29
C VAL A 88 23.09 -13.63 13.67
N GLY A 89 22.56 -12.97 14.70
CA GLY A 89 23.04 -11.66 15.18
C GLY A 89 22.64 -10.45 14.34
N LYS A 90 22.21 -10.64 13.09
CA LYS A 90 21.92 -9.54 12.14
C LYS A 90 20.42 -9.22 12.01
N ARG A 91 19.56 -10.09 12.50
CA ARG A 91 18.09 -10.01 12.27
C ARG A 91 17.48 -8.68 12.73
N LYS A 92 17.87 -8.18 13.92
CA LYS A 92 17.33 -6.93 14.47
C LYS A 92 17.59 -5.73 13.56
N ARG A 93 18.78 -5.65 12.96
CA ARG A 93 19.18 -4.57 12.03
C ARG A 93 18.50 -4.71 10.68
N LEU A 94 18.55 -5.90 10.06
CA LEU A 94 18.08 -6.16 8.70
C LEU A 94 16.56 -6.10 8.57
N PHE A 95 15.82 -6.48 9.63
CA PHE A 95 14.36 -6.55 9.60
C PHE A 95 13.67 -5.44 10.40
N LYS A 96 14.42 -4.43 10.85
CA LYS A 96 13.85 -3.24 11.46
C LYS A 96 13.03 -2.49 10.39
N LYS A 97 11.75 -2.30 10.66
CA LYS A 97 10.87 -1.47 9.83
C LYS A 97 10.89 -0.05 10.35
N GLU A 98 11.03 0.90 9.43
CA GLU A 98 10.81 2.31 9.73
C GLU A 98 9.33 2.61 9.59
N GLU A 99 8.77 3.31 10.57
CA GLU A 99 7.41 3.81 10.49
C GLU A 99 7.35 4.92 9.44
N THR A 100 6.40 4.79 8.52
CA THR A 100 6.14 5.79 7.48
C THR A 100 4.77 6.38 7.71
N CYS A 101 4.67 7.69 7.78
CA CYS A 101 3.38 8.37 7.80
C CYS A 101 2.75 8.30 6.40
N PRO A 102 1.51 7.85 6.28
CA PRO A 102 0.82 7.83 5.00
C PRO A 102 0.57 9.27 4.52
N THR A 103 0.89 9.54 3.26
CA THR A 103 0.52 10.80 2.61
C THR A 103 -0.99 10.78 2.35
N PHE A 104 -1.69 11.83 2.74
CA PHE A 104 -3.11 12.05 2.46
C PHE A 104 -3.36 13.53 2.17
N LEU A 105 -4.51 13.85 1.57
CA LEU A 105 -4.92 15.22 1.31
C LEU A 105 -5.64 15.81 2.53
N THR A 106 -5.36 17.08 2.82
CA THR A 106 -6.18 17.88 3.75
C THR A 106 -7.53 18.20 3.09
N LEU A 107 -8.47 18.72 3.87
CA LEU A 107 -9.78 19.13 3.35
C LEU A 107 -9.63 20.20 2.26
N ASP A 108 -8.79 21.22 2.48
CA ASP A 108 -8.52 22.31 1.52
C ASP A 108 -7.89 21.78 0.21
N GLU A 109 -6.94 20.85 0.32
CA GLU A 109 -6.31 20.23 -0.85
C GLU A 109 -7.33 19.41 -1.65
N LEU A 110 -8.21 18.69 -0.96
CA LEU A 110 -9.28 17.90 -1.59
C LEU A 110 -10.30 18.83 -2.28
N GLN A 111 -10.71 19.94 -1.63
CA GLN A 111 -11.61 20.93 -2.20
C GLN A 111 -11.00 21.59 -3.45
N ARG A 112 -9.73 21.96 -3.42
CA ARG A 112 -9.04 22.53 -4.60
C ARG A 112 -9.08 21.58 -5.80
N ILE A 113 -8.96 20.26 -5.60
CA ILE A 113 -9.11 19.29 -6.68
C ILE A 113 -10.57 19.21 -7.15
N MET A 114 -11.54 19.23 -6.23
CA MET A 114 -12.97 19.13 -6.56
C MET A 114 -13.44 20.33 -7.41
N GLU A 115 -13.03 21.53 -7.05
CA GLU A 115 -13.46 22.77 -7.69
C GLU A 115 -12.72 23.05 -9.01
N LYS A 116 -11.54 22.44 -9.21
CA LYS A 116 -10.70 22.68 -10.38
C LYS A 116 -11.30 22.04 -11.63
N GLU A 117 -11.61 22.86 -12.62
CA GLU A 117 -11.93 22.43 -13.97
C GLU A 117 -10.66 22.41 -14.83
N PHE A 118 -10.45 21.33 -15.55
CA PHE A 118 -9.31 21.16 -16.45
C PHE A 118 -9.77 21.31 -17.90
N SER A 119 -8.93 21.94 -18.74
CA SER A 119 -9.19 22.13 -20.16
C SER A 119 -9.22 20.82 -20.96
N THR A 120 -8.62 19.76 -20.44
CA THR A 120 -8.55 18.46 -21.10
C THR A 120 -9.49 17.44 -20.45
N ALA A 121 -10.31 16.77 -21.25
CA ALA A 121 -11.23 15.74 -20.80
C ALA A 121 -10.52 14.62 -20.01
N ARG A 122 -9.28 14.25 -20.42
CA ARG A 122 -8.51 13.21 -19.73
C ARG A 122 -8.21 13.56 -18.27
N LEU A 123 -7.86 14.81 -17.96
CA LEU A 123 -7.57 15.23 -16.58
C LEU A 123 -8.85 15.28 -15.75
N ASN A 124 -9.97 15.71 -16.32
CA ASN A 124 -11.26 15.65 -15.64
C ASN A 124 -11.66 14.20 -15.33
N HIS A 125 -11.48 13.26 -16.26
CA HIS A 125 -11.72 11.83 -15.99
C HIS A 125 -10.83 11.28 -14.87
N VAL A 126 -9.54 11.66 -14.85
CA VAL A 126 -8.62 11.23 -13.79
C VAL A 126 -8.99 11.86 -12.45
N LYS A 127 -9.41 13.15 -12.44
CA LYS A 127 -9.95 13.82 -11.27
C LYS A 127 -11.15 13.06 -10.71
N ASP A 128 -12.15 12.79 -11.55
CA ASP A 128 -13.38 12.11 -11.13
C ASP A 128 -13.09 10.71 -10.57
N PHE A 129 -12.22 9.94 -11.23
CA PHE A 129 -11.78 8.65 -10.72
C PHE A 129 -11.08 8.77 -9.37
N PHE A 130 -10.18 9.74 -9.22
CA PHE A 130 -9.45 9.96 -7.98
C PHE A 130 -10.38 10.37 -6.85
N LEU A 131 -11.31 11.30 -7.10
CA LEU A 131 -12.33 11.72 -6.15
C LEU A 131 -13.26 10.57 -5.78
N PHE A 132 -13.68 9.76 -6.74
CA PHE A 132 -14.44 8.55 -6.46
C PHE A 132 -13.69 7.62 -5.48
N CYS A 133 -12.37 7.42 -5.68
CA CYS A 133 -11.55 6.67 -4.73
C CYS A 133 -11.41 7.39 -3.37
N CYS A 134 -11.37 8.73 -3.33
CA CYS A 134 -11.34 9.51 -2.09
C CYS A 134 -12.63 9.38 -1.27
N PHE A 135 -13.77 9.17 -1.92
CA PHE A 135 -15.07 9.06 -1.24
C PHE A 135 -15.54 7.61 -1.01
N THR A 136 -14.92 6.63 -1.65
CA THR A 136 -15.25 5.21 -1.47
C THR A 136 -14.18 4.41 -0.74
N GLY A 137 -12.94 4.90 -0.71
CA GLY A 137 -11.81 4.17 -0.16
C GLY A 137 -11.38 2.95 -0.99
N LEU A 138 -11.98 2.71 -2.16
CA LEU A 138 -11.64 1.59 -3.02
C LEU A 138 -10.24 1.76 -3.59
N SER A 139 -9.53 0.64 -3.80
CA SER A 139 -8.24 0.66 -4.49
C SER A 139 -8.43 0.71 -6.00
N TYR A 140 -7.38 1.10 -6.75
CA TYR A 140 -7.40 1.11 -8.21
C TYR A 140 -7.97 -0.20 -8.80
N ILE A 141 -7.47 -1.34 -8.36
CA ILE A 141 -7.89 -2.64 -8.88
C ILE A 141 -9.36 -2.98 -8.53
N ASP A 142 -9.82 -2.54 -7.36
CA ASP A 142 -11.21 -2.77 -6.97
C ASP A 142 -12.15 -1.93 -7.84
N VAL A 143 -11.79 -0.67 -8.14
CA VAL A 143 -12.57 0.21 -9.04
C VAL A 143 -12.49 -0.27 -10.49
N SER A 144 -11.30 -0.62 -11.00
CA SER A 144 -11.13 -1.10 -12.38
C SER A 144 -11.87 -2.40 -12.69
N THR A 145 -12.22 -3.16 -11.66
CA THR A 145 -12.99 -4.41 -11.77
C THR A 145 -14.41 -4.29 -11.22
N LEU A 146 -14.87 -3.06 -10.97
CA LEU A 146 -16.24 -2.81 -10.52
C LEU A 146 -17.24 -3.12 -11.63
N ARG A 147 -18.34 -3.78 -11.28
CA ARG A 147 -19.41 -4.19 -12.19
C ARG A 147 -20.77 -3.92 -11.56
N PRO A 148 -21.86 -3.78 -12.33
CA PRO A 148 -23.20 -3.56 -11.79
C PRO A 148 -23.63 -4.56 -10.71
N ILE A 149 -23.18 -5.81 -10.79
CA ILE A 149 -23.47 -6.86 -9.79
C ILE A 149 -22.92 -6.56 -8.40
N HIS A 150 -21.94 -5.64 -8.29
CA HIS A 150 -21.40 -5.21 -7.03
C HIS A 150 -22.22 -4.09 -6.37
N LEU A 151 -23.25 -3.60 -7.07
CA LEU A 151 -24.14 -2.54 -6.59
C LEU A 151 -25.43 -3.18 -6.09
N TYR A 152 -25.86 -2.80 -4.88
CA TYR A 152 -27.15 -3.21 -4.35
C TYR A 152 -27.83 -2.05 -3.63
N ARG A 153 -29.15 -2.12 -3.51
CA ARG A 153 -29.94 -1.19 -2.72
C ARG A 153 -30.32 -1.85 -1.39
N ASP A 154 -30.14 -1.11 -0.31
CA ASP A 154 -30.64 -1.54 0.99
C ASP A 154 -32.16 -1.40 1.09
N ASN A 155 -32.72 -1.83 2.22
CA ASN A 155 -34.15 -1.76 2.48
C ASN A 155 -34.71 -0.30 2.49
N ASN A 156 -33.84 0.70 2.60
CA ASN A 156 -34.17 2.12 2.57
C ASN A 156 -33.95 2.74 1.16
N GLY A 157 -33.64 1.91 0.15
CA GLY A 157 -33.40 2.34 -1.21
C GLY A 157 -32.01 2.96 -1.45
N LYS A 158 -31.13 3.04 -0.43
CA LYS A 158 -29.77 3.59 -0.57
C LYS A 158 -28.88 2.62 -1.34
N LEU A 159 -28.07 3.18 -2.22
CA LEU A 159 -27.15 2.41 -3.08
C LEU A 159 -25.84 2.14 -2.34
N TRP A 160 -25.38 0.89 -2.40
CA TRP A 160 -24.15 0.40 -1.78
C TRP A 160 -23.26 -0.32 -2.78
N ILE A 161 -21.96 -0.26 -2.56
CA ILE A 161 -20.98 -1.13 -3.21
C ILE A 161 -20.65 -2.29 -2.26
N HIS A 162 -20.87 -3.51 -2.71
CA HIS A 162 -20.46 -4.73 -2.04
C HIS A 162 -19.46 -5.48 -2.92
N LYS A 163 -18.18 -5.42 -2.56
CA LYS A 163 -17.10 -5.97 -3.38
C LYS A 163 -16.05 -6.69 -2.56
N SER A 164 -15.79 -7.95 -2.94
CA SER A 164 -14.64 -8.70 -2.41
C SER A 164 -13.33 -8.11 -2.91
N ARG A 165 -12.35 -7.96 -2.00
CA ARG A 165 -11.05 -7.37 -2.30
C ARG A 165 -10.19 -8.32 -3.13
N VAL A 166 -9.79 -7.89 -4.33
CA VAL A 166 -8.98 -8.71 -5.26
C VAL A 166 -7.61 -9.12 -4.69
N LYS A 167 -6.99 -8.29 -3.83
CA LYS A 167 -5.66 -8.58 -3.24
C LYS A 167 -5.65 -9.58 -2.09
N ILE A 168 -6.81 -9.99 -1.57
CA ILE A 168 -6.90 -10.83 -0.36
C ILE A 168 -7.36 -12.26 -0.71
N THR A 169 -7.75 -12.52 -1.96
CA THR A 169 -8.31 -13.81 -2.42
C THR A 169 -7.32 -14.99 -2.37
N THR A 170 -6.04 -14.79 -2.06
CA THR A 170 -5.06 -15.88 -1.94
C THR A 170 -5.05 -16.59 -0.59
N ASN A 171 -5.72 -16.06 0.43
CA ASN A 171 -5.88 -16.68 1.75
C ASN A 171 -7.36 -16.62 2.15
N LYS A 172 -8.01 -17.73 2.16
CA LYS A 172 -9.35 -18.19 2.66
C LYS A 172 -10.34 -17.19 3.32
N GLU A 173 -9.98 -15.92 3.57
CA GLU A 173 -10.87 -14.90 4.10
C GLU A 173 -11.17 -13.84 3.04
N THR A 174 -12.38 -13.84 2.51
CA THR A 174 -12.88 -12.79 1.62
C THR A 174 -13.24 -11.55 2.44
N CYS A 175 -12.33 -10.58 2.52
CA CYS A 175 -12.68 -9.28 3.05
C CYS A 175 -13.51 -8.50 2.02
N THR A 176 -14.71 -8.09 2.37
CA THR A 176 -15.61 -7.30 1.53
C THR A 176 -15.58 -5.84 1.94
N SER A 177 -15.60 -4.95 0.95
CA SER A 177 -15.82 -3.51 1.15
C SER A 177 -17.31 -3.21 1.00
N ASN A 178 -17.91 -2.59 2.00
CA ASN A 178 -19.28 -2.10 1.97
C ASN A 178 -19.24 -0.58 2.03
N VAL A 179 -19.55 0.11 0.94
CA VAL A 179 -19.45 1.56 0.82
C VAL A 179 -20.73 2.11 0.19
N PRO A 180 -21.36 3.14 0.76
CA PRO A 180 -22.46 3.85 0.09
C PRO A 180 -21.91 4.56 -1.17
N LEU A 181 -22.65 4.47 -2.28
CA LEU A 181 -22.21 4.95 -3.59
C LEU A 181 -22.58 6.42 -3.82
N LEU A 182 -21.63 7.16 -4.37
CA LEU A 182 -21.85 8.42 -5.08
C LEU A 182 -21.47 8.21 -6.56
N PRO A 183 -22.25 8.66 -7.58
CA PRO A 183 -22.03 8.34 -9.00
C PRO A 183 -20.85 9.10 -9.61
N PRO A 184 -20.29 8.77 -10.79
CA PRO A 184 -20.55 7.84 -11.88
C PRO A 184 -19.34 6.99 -12.38
N CYS A 185 -19.55 6.04 -13.32
CA CYS A 185 -18.54 5.18 -13.96
C CYS A 185 -17.97 5.79 -15.24
N LEU A 186 -16.63 5.72 -15.43
CA LEU A 186 -15.91 6.25 -16.58
C LEU A 186 -14.82 5.25 -17.06
N PRO A 187 -14.37 5.29 -18.33
CA PRO A 187 -13.27 4.46 -18.82
C PRO A 187 -11.98 4.75 -18.03
N ILE A 188 -11.35 3.69 -17.50
CA ILE A 188 -10.25 3.79 -16.53
C ILE A 188 -8.90 3.57 -17.23
N PRO A 189 -7.98 4.55 -17.29
CA PRO A 189 -6.61 4.38 -17.76
C PRO A 189 -5.82 3.39 -16.89
N SER A 190 -4.68 2.88 -17.38
CA SER A 190 -3.80 2.04 -16.57
C SER A 190 -3.32 2.78 -15.31
N ASN A 191 -3.04 2.02 -14.22
CA ASN A 191 -2.61 2.62 -12.94
C ASN A 191 -1.36 3.50 -13.07
N GLN A 192 -0.43 3.12 -13.95
CA GLN A 192 0.77 3.92 -14.21
C GLN A 192 0.41 5.27 -14.83
N LYS A 193 -0.37 5.29 -15.92
CA LYS A 193 -0.85 6.52 -16.56
C LYS A 193 -1.70 7.37 -15.62
N MET A 194 -2.53 6.74 -14.80
CA MET A 194 -3.31 7.41 -13.77
C MET A 194 -2.41 8.19 -12.81
N ASN A 195 -1.35 7.55 -12.30
CA ASN A 195 -0.40 8.21 -11.39
C ASN A 195 0.43 9.32 -12.08
N GLU A 196 0.70 9.22 -13.37
CA GLU A 196 1.34 10.28 -14.16
C GLU A 196 0.44 11.52 -14.24
N TYR A 197 -0.82 11.33 -14.60
CA TYR A 197 -1.80 12.44 -14.65
C TYR A 197 -2.12 13.03 -13.28
N LEU A 198 -2.08 12.24 -12.21
CA LEU A 198 -2.24 12.75 -10.84
C LEU A 198 -1.11 13.67 -10.42
N LYS A 199 0.11 13.51 -10.94
CA LYS A 199 1.20 14.47 -10.74
C LYS A 199 0.91 15.80 -11.43
N GLU A 200 0.38 15.76 -12.65
CA GLU A 200 -0.04 16.94 -13.40
C GLU A 200 -1.16 17.69 -12.65
N ILE A 201 -2.17 16.97 -12.17
CA ILE A 201 -3.27 17.52 -11.35
C ILE A 201 -2.72 18.15 -10.07
N ALA A 202 -1.79 17.50 -9.36
CA ALA A 202 -1.18 18.04 -8.16
C ALA A 202 -0.52 19.40 -8.43
N THR A 203 0.26 19.50 -9.52
CA THR A 203 0.91 20.75 -9.93
C THR A 203 -0.12 21.84 -10.26
N LEU A 204 -1.16 21.51 -11.02
CA LEU A 204 -2.21 22.46 -11.41
C LEU A 204 -3.11 22.93 -10.25
N CYS A 205 -3.15 22.15 -9.16
CA CYS A 205 -3.87 22.49 -7.93
C CYS A 205 -2.97 23.04 -6.82
N ASP A 206 -1.70 23.32 -7.09
CA ASP A 206 -0.70 23.76 -6.12
C ASP A 206 -0.62 22.83 -4.90
N ILE A 207 -0.56 21.53 -5.16
CA ILE A 207 -0.42 20.49 -4.14
C ILE A 207 1.01 19.95 -4.20
N LYS A 208 1.81 20.20 -3.15
CA LYS A 208 3.22 19.78 -3.08
C LYS A 208 3.40 18.26 -2.82
N LYS A 209 2.33 17.57 -2.43
CA LYS A 209 2.35 16.14 -2.15
C LYS A 209 2.39 15.33 -3.43
N HIS A 210 3.14 14.21 -3.42
CA HIS A 210 3.17 13.27 -4.53
C HIS A 210 1.85 12.47 -4.56
N LEU A 211 0.94 12.85 -5.46
CA LEU A 211 -0.34 12.16 -5.61
C LEU A 211 -0.19 10.83 -6.36
N THR A 212 -0.83 9.83 -5.83
CA THR A 212 -1.04 8.51 -6.46
C THR A 212 -2.46 8.05 -6.16
N VAL A 213 -2.98 7.09 -6.91
CA VAL A 213 -4.30 6.52 -6.60
C VAL A 213 -4.35 5.96 -5.16
N HIS A 214 -3.22 5.52 -4.60
CA HIS A 214 -3.21 5.03 -3.21
C HIS A 214 -3.41 6.14 -2.17
N VAL A 215 -3.00 7.37 -2.48
CA VAL A 215 -3.23 8.56 -1.65
C VAL A 215 -4.73 8.83 -1.48
N SER A 216 -5.56 8.57 -2.50
CA SER A 216 -7.02 8.72 -2.36
C SER A 216 -7.59 7.83 -1.26
N ARG A 217 -7.11 6.60 -1.14
CA ARG A 217 -7.54 5.67 -0.08
C ARG A 217 -7.06 6.11 1.30
N HIS A 218 -5.88 6.70 1.39
CA HIS A 218 -5.41 7.33 2.64
C HIS A 218 -6.28 8.53 3.00
N THR A 219 -6.60 9.39 2.02
CA THR A 219 -7.49 10.55 2.19
C THR A 219 -8.89 10.12 2.64
N PHE A 220 -9.45 9.05 2.06
CA PHE A 220 -10.71 8.47 2.56
C PHE A 220 -10.62 8.10 4.03
N ALA A 221 -9.59 7.33 4.41
CA ALA A 221 -9.44 6.86 5.77
C ALA A 221 -9.22 7.98 6.79
N THR A 222 -8.50 9.04 6.42
CA THR A 222 -8.16 10.17 7.30
C THR A 222 -9.19 11.29 7.19
N THR A 223 -9.10 12.09 6.12
CA THR A 223 -9.82 13.35 5.94
C THR A 223 -11.32 13.15 5.77
N VAL A 224 -11.74 12.11 5.02
CA VAL A 224 -13.16 11.90 4.71
C VAL A 224 -13.89 11.15 5.84
N THR A 225 -13.22 10.25 6.55
CA THR A 225 -13.91 9.42 7.55
C THR A 225 -13.45 9.69 8.98
N LEU A 226 -12.20 9.38 9.36
CA LEU A 226 -11.76 9.50 10.75
C LEU A 226 -11.80 10.95 11.27
N ALA A 227 -11.44 11.94 10.45
CA ALA A 227 -11.54 13.36 10.81
C ALA A 227 -13.00 13.84 10.96
N ASN A 228 -13.97 13.09 10.45
CA ASN A 228 -15.41 13.32 10.64
C ASN A 228 -16.03 12.31 11.61
N HIS A 229 -15.28 11.87 12.60
CA HIS A 229 -15.73 11.02 13.73
C HIS A 229 -16.35 9.67 13.32
N VAL A 230 -16.07 9.17 12.11
CA VAL A 230 -16.52 7.82 11.73
C VAL A 230 -15.72 6.79 12.53
N ALA A 231 -16.43 5.91 13.24
CA ALA A 231 -15.79 4.89 14.07
C ALA A 231 -14.80 4.03 13.28
N ILE A 232 -13.59 3.82 13.82
CA ILE A 232 -12.49 3.10 13.16
C ILE A 232 -12.88 1.69 12.69
N GLN A 233 -13.81 1.03 13.40
CA GLN A 233 -14.33 -0.28 13.02
C GLN A 233 -15.11 -0.20 11.70
N ASN A 234 -15.90 0.87 11.51
CA ASN A 234 -16.66 1.11 10.28
C ASN A 234 -15.71 1.46 9.13
N VAL A 235 -14.71 2.33 9.38
CA VAL A 235 -13.67 2.65 8.39
C VAL A 235 -12.92 1.38 7.98
N SER A 236 -12.59 0.50 8.92
CA SER A 236 -11.93 -0.78 8.64
C SER A 236 -12.77 -1.68 7.73
N LYS A 237 -14.10 -1.77 7.99
CA LYS A 237 -15.04 -2.51 7.15
C LYS A 237 -15.16 -1.90 5.75
N MET A 238 -15.33 -0.57 5.65
CA MET A 238 -15.40 0.13 4.35
C MET A 238 -14.13 -0.06 3.53
N LEU A 239 -12.97 -0.03 4.17
CA LEU A 239 -11.69 -0.33 3.54
C LEU A 239 -11.49 -1.83 3.21
N GLY A 240 -12.30 -2.72 3.73
CA GLY A 240 -12.11 -4.17 3.59
C GLY A 240 -10.77 -4.63 4.18
N HIS A 241 -10.43 -4.17 5.38
CA HIS A 241 -9.27 -4.64 6.11
C HIS A 241 -9.63 -5.89 6.92
N SER A 242 -8.74 -6.89 6.92
CA SER A 242 -8.90 -8.10 7.73
C SER A 242 -8.72 -7.85 9.24
N SER A 243 -8.13 -6.71 9.60
CA SER A 243 -7.90 -6.31 10.99
C SER A 243 -7.96 -4.78 11.14
N THR A 244 -8.58 -4.30 12.21
CA THR A 244 -8.60 -2.88 12.58
C THR A 244 -7.20 -2.32 12.84
N ARG A 245 -6.22 -3.16 13.17
CA ARG A 245 -4.81 -2.77 13.32
C ARG A 245 -4.25 -2.10 12.05
N MET A 246 -4.72 -2.52 10.88
CA MET A 246 -4.34 -1.89 9.60
C MET A 246 -4.90 -0.47 9.47
N THR A 247 -6.04 -0.21 10.09
CA THR A 247 -6.71 1.11 10.07
C THR A 247 -6.16 2.03 11.16
N GLN A 248 -5.69 1.50 12.29
CA GLN A 248 -5.06 2.28 13.37
C GLN A 248 -3.87 3.13 12.90
N HIS A 249 -3.19 2.70 11.83
CA HIS A 249 -2.12 3.47 11.21
C HIS A 249 -2.59 4.86 10.73
N TYR A 250 -3.83 4.99 10.30
CA TYR A 250 -4.41 6.28 9.90
C TYR A 250 -4.85 7.13 11.08
N ALA A 251 -5.36 6.51 12.15
CA ALA A 251 -5.81 7.24 13.33
C ALA A 251 -4.67 7.97 14.06
N ARG A 252 -3.46 7.40 14.06
CA ARG A 252 -2.27 8.02 14.68
C ARG A 252 -1.84 9.34 14.06
N VAL A 253 -2.32 9.67 12.87
CA VAL A 253 -1.92 10.87 12.11
C VAL A 253 -2.84 12.07 12.40
N LEU A 254 -3.95 11.83 13.14
CA LEU A 254 -4.97 12.84 13.42
C LEU A 254 -4.86 13.36 14.86
N ASP A 255 -3.76 14.09 15.18
CA ASP A 255 -3.59 14.70 16.51
C ASP A 255 -4.69 15.71 16.87
N ASN A 256 -5.30 16.33 15.84
CA ASN A 256 -6.39 17.31 16.05
C ASN A 256 -7.69 16.65 16.58
N SER A 257 -7.93 15.36 16.33
CA SER A 257 -9.14 14.68 16.81
C SER A 257 -9.17 14.61 18.35
N ILE A 258 -8.02 14.47 19.00
CA ILE A 258 -7.93 14.42 20.48
C ILE A 258 -8.43 15.73 21.09
N MET A 259 -8.05 16.87 20.50
CA MET A 259 -8.49 18.18 21.00
C MET A 259 -9.99 18.43 20.78
N GLU A 260 -10.54 17.90 19.70
CA GLU A 260 -11.99 18.02 19.40
C GLU A 260 -12.80 17.11 20.31
N ASP A 261 -12.41 15.86 20.48
CA ASP A 261 -13.03 14.91 21.39
C ASP A 261 -13.03 15.46 22.84
N MET A 262 -11.93 16.08 23.27
CA MET A 262 -11.83 16.70 24.61
C MET A 262 -12.66 17.97 24.75
N LYS A 263 -12.94 18.72 23.69
CA LYS A 263 -13.88 19.85 23.74
C LYS A 263 -15.33 19.40 23.94
N GLU A 264 -15.75 18.30 23.28
CA GLU A 264 -17.07 17.72 23.51
C GLU A 264 -17.24 17.22 24.94
N VAL A 265 -16.23 16.50 25.47
CA VAL A 265 -16.23 16.05 26.89
C VAL A 265 -16.31 17.25 27.84
N ALA A 266 -15.53 18.31 27.61
CA ALA A 266 -15.58 19.51 28.41
C ALA A 266 -16.93 20.24 28.35
N GLY A 267 -17.68 20.10 27.25
CA GLY A 267 -19.05 20.61 27.09
C GLY A 267 -20.09 19.89 27.95
N VAL A 268 -19.88 18.61 28.21
CA VAL A 268 -20.77 17.77 29.03
C VAL A 268 -20.68 18.09 30.54
N PHE A 269 -19.53 18.61 30.98
CA PHE A 269 -19.26 18.94 32.39
C PHE A 269 -19.40 20.44 32.70
N ARG A 270 -19.98 21.22 31.81
CA ARG A 270 -20.41 22.61 32.04
C ARG A 270 -21.92 22.70 32.18
#